data_23856984ff6af81c03b1d1a225b78b01
#
_entry.id   23856984ff6af81c03b1d1a225b78b01
#
_cell.length_a   1.000
_cell.length_b   1.000
_cell.length_c   1.000
_cell.angle_alpha   90.00
_cell.angle_beta   90.00
_cell.angle_gamma   90.00
#
_symmetry.space_group_name_H-M   'P 1'
#
loop_
_entity.id
_entity.type
_entity.pdbx_description
1 polymer ?
#
loop_
_entity_poly.entity_id
_entity_poly.type
_entity_poly.pdbx_seq_one_letter_code
_entity_poly.pdbx_strand_id
1 'polypeptide(L)'
;MIRPVVRDVLFLSRKSEPVTERDRPLGSDLRDTLQANRDRCVGMAANMIGVNRRAIIVNIGFADVVMFNPVLLARDTPYEAEEGCLSLDGTRRTTRWKNIEIEYFDEGWKPRRQRFSGWIAQIIQHEMDHLEGVII
;
A
#
# COMPACT_ATOMS: atom_id res chain seq x y z
N MET A 1 15.62 -5.31 4.94
CA MET A 1 15.73 -6.73 4.59
C MET A 1 14.69 -7.10 3.55
N ILE A 2 15.10 -7.75 2.49
CA ILE A 2 14.17 -8.25 1.48
C ILE A 2 13.37 -9.40 2.09
N ARG A 3 12.03 -9.34 1.95
CA ARG A 3 11.13 -10.36 2.47
C ARG A 3 10.46 -11.10 1.31
N PRO A 4 10.17 -12.41 1.45
CA PRO A 4 9.42 -13.14 0.44
C PRO A 4 7.97 -12.62 0.37
N VAL A 5 7.43 -12.58 -0.85
CA VAL A 5 6.05 -12.13 -1.07
C VAL A 5 5.07 -13.23 -0.66
N VAL A 6 4.13 -12.88 0.22
CA VAL A 6 3.10 -13.79 0.72
C VAL A 6 2.00 -13.96 -0.32
N ARG A 7 1.56 -15.20 -0.51
CA ARG A 7 0.47 -15.54 -1.43
C ARG A 7 -0.70 -16.24 -0.71
N ASP A 8 -0.63 -16.38 0.60
CA ASP A 8 -1.67 -17.03 1.41
C ASP A 8 -2.90 -16.12 1.51
N VAL A 9 -3.97 -16.52 0.83
CA VAL A 9 -5.23 -15.77 0.76
C VAL A 9 -5.85 -15.57 2.15
N LEU A 10 -5.75 -16.57 3.03
CA LEU A 10 -6.28 -16.44 4.39
C LEU A 10 -5.57 -15.36 5.18
N PHE A 11 -4.24 -15.29 5.06
CA PHE A 11 -3.47 -14.23 5.72
C PHE A 11 -3.78 -12.86 5.10
N LEU A 12 -3.81 -12.77 3.77
CA LEU A 12 -4.06 -11.51 3.05
C LEU A 12 -5.47 -10.98 3.28
N SER A 13 -6.42 -11.84 3.67
CA SER A 13 -7.80 -11.44 3.96
C SER A 13 -8.00 -10.86 5.35
N ARG A 14 -6.96 -10.84 6.17
CA ARG A 14 -7.04 -10.26 7.51
C ARG A 14 -6.94 -8.75 7.46
N LYS A 15 -7.74 -8.08 8.28
CA LYS A 15 -7.62 -6.65 8.50
C LYS A 15 -6.33 -6.38 9.27
N SER A 16 -5.51 -5.46 8.77
CA SER A 16 -4.21 -5.15 9.37
C SER A 16 -4.36 -4.31 10.63
N GLU A 17 -3.45 -4.53 11.59
CA GLU A 17 -3.41 -3.80 12.85
C GLU A 17 -2.62 -2.50 12.72
N PRO A 18 -2.91 -1.48 13.52
CA PRO A 18 -2.16 -0.22 13.48
C PRO A 18 -0.66 -0.41 13.75
N VAL A 19 0.13 0.42 13.09
CA VAL A 19 1.58 0.54 13.33
C VAL A 19 1.81 1.42 14.54
N THR A 20 2.80 1.08 15.36
CA THR A 20 3.31 1.96 16.41
C THR A 20 4.70 2.48 16.01
N GLU A 21 5.23 3.45 16.76
CA GLU A 21 6.56 3.99 16.47
C GLU A 21 7.64 2.91 16.51
N ARG A 22 7.44 1.85 17.31
CA ARG A 22 8.37 0.70 17.38
C ARG A 22 8.46 -0.07 16.07
N ASP A 23 7.43 0.03 15.22
CA ASP A 23 7.36 -0.69 13.95
C ASP A 23 8.04 0.05 12.80
N ARG A 24 8.67 1.21 13.05
CA ARG A 24 9.32 2.02 12.02
C ARG A 24 10.33 1.24 11.16
N PRO A 25 11.10 0.28 11.71
CA PRO A 25 12.00 -0.53 10.88
C PRO A 25 11.31 -1.33 9.76
N LEU A 26 10.00 -1.55 9.86
CA LEU A 26 9.21 -2.17 8.81
C LEU A 26 9.29 -1.40 7.49
N GLY A 27 9.44 -0.07 7.56
CA GLY A 27 9.61 0.77 6.38
C GLY A 27 10.82 0.38 5.53
N SER A 28 11.92 0.03 6.19
CA SER A 28 13.13 -0.43 5.50
C SER A 28 12.91 -1.76 4.78
N ASP A 29 12.21 -2.71 5.42
CA ASP A 29 11.90 -4.00 4.80
C ASP A 29 10.97 -3.82 3.59
N LEU A 30 9.98 -2.95 3.68
CA LEU A 30 9.11 -2.62 2.55
C LEU A 30 9.91 -2.00 1.40
N ARG A 31 10.80 -1.09 1.72
CA ARG A 31 11.64 -0.40 0.73
C ARG A 31 12.55 -1.39 0.00
N ASP A 32 13.21 -2.27 0.74
CA ASP A 32 14.12 -3.26 0.16
C ASP A 32 13.35 -4.27 -0.71
N THR A 33 12.18 -4.71 -0.25
CA THR A 33 11.38 -5.69 -0.98
C THR A 33 10.76 -5.09 -2.24
N LEU A 34 10.28 -3.84 -2.17
CA LEU A 34 9.77 -3.15 -3.36
C LEU A 34 10.88 -2.99 -4.40
N GLN A 35 12.08 -2.59 -3.97
CA GLN A 35 13.21 -2.43 -4.87
C GLN A 35 13.59 -3.74 -5.56
N ALA A 36 13.56 -4.85 -4.84
CA ALA A 36 13.84 -6.17 -5.37
C ALA A 36 12.78 -6.64 -6.39
N ASN A 37 11.58 -6.08 -6.36
CA ASN A 37 10.46 -6.43 -7.25
C ASN A 37 10.05 -5.28 -8.17
N ARG A 38 10.92 -4.31 -8.37
CA ARG A 38 10.60 -3.07 -9.09
C ARG A 38 10.18 -3.28 -10.55
N ASP A 39 10.64 -4.34 -11.16
CA ASP A 39 10.28 -4.70 -12.53
C ASP A 39 8.83 -5.18 -12.66
N ARG A 40 8.17 -5.51 -11.56
CA ARG A 40 6.82 -6.08 -11.54
C ARG A 40 5.86 -5.36 -10.60
N CYS A 41 6.33 -4.37 -9.83
CA CYS A 41 5.56 -3.83 -8.72
C CYS A 41 5.91 -2.35 -8.48
N VAL A 42 4.89 -1.53 -8.24
CA VAL A 42 5.05 -0.09 -7.97
C VAL A 42 4.57 0.30 -6.58
N GLY A 43 4.04 -0.64 -5.84
CA GLY A 43 3.57 -0.45 -4.47
C GLY A 43 3.41 -1.77 -3.76
N MET A 44 3.31 -1.72 -2.43
CA MET A 44 3.26 -2.91 -1.60
C MET A 44 2.63 -2.59 -0.25
N ALA A 45 1.85 -3.53 0.28
CA ALA A 45 1.33 -3.44 1.64
C ALA A 45 2.10 -4.41 2.54
N ALA A 46 2.18 -4.11 3.83
CA ALA A 46 2.96 -4.91 4.78
C ALA A 46 2.48 -6.36 4.89
N ASN A 47 1.18 -6.62 4.70
CA ASN A 47 0.68 -8.01 4.72
C ASN A 47 1.27 -8.84 3.57
N MET A 48 1.66 -8.21 2.47
CA MET A 48 2.31 -8.91 1.35
C MET A 48 3.70 -9.44 1.71
N ILE A 49 4.31 -8.93 2.76
CA ILE A 49 5.60 -9.42 3.28
C ILE A 49 5.45 -10.12 4.64
N GLY A 50 4.24 -10.55 4.97
CA GLY A 50 3.97 -11.36 6.15
C GLY A 50 3.80 -10.59 7.45
N VAL A 51 3.60 -9.28 7.40
CA VAL A 51 3.44 -8.44 8.59
C VAL A 51 2.03 -7.86 8.63
N ASN A 52 1.27 -8.23 9.66
CA ASN A 52 -0.12 -7.78 9.81
C ASN A 52 -0.18 -6.39 10.44
N ARG A 53 0.37 -5.39 9.75
CA ARG A 53 0.40 -3.99 10.20
C ARG A 53 -0.03 -3.05 9.08
N ARG A 54 -0.61 -1.91 9.48
CA ARG A 54 -1.11 -0.90 8.55
C ARG A 54 0.03 -0.03 8.02
N ALA A 55 0.81 -0.59 7.11
CA ALA A 55 1.90 0.10 6.44
C ALA A 55 1.89 -0.23 4.96
N ILE A 56 2.12 0.78 4.13
CA ILE A 56 2.26 0.62 2.69
C ILE A 56 3.50 1.36 2.20
N ILE A 57 3.98 0.99 1.02
CA ILE A 57 4.99 1.75 0.29
C ILE A 57 4.49 1.95 -1.14
N VAL A 58 4.69 3.14 -1.68
CA VAL A 58 4.28 3.47 -3.04
C VAL A 58 5.37 4.25 -3.75
N ASN A 59 5.55 3.96 -5.03
CA ASN A 59 6.41 4.77 -5.89
C ASN A 59 5.60 5.94 -6.45
N ILE A 60 6.07 7.17 -6.16
CA ILE A 60 5.39 8.39 -6.60
C ILE A 60 6.11 9.03 -7.82
N GLY A 61 6.94 8.26 -8.51
CA GLY A 61 7.67 8.67 -9.71
C GLY A 61 9.14 8.92 -9.42
N PHE A 62 9.48 9.83 -8.53
CA PHE A 62 10.87 10.18 -8.19
C PHE A 62 11.34 9.58 -6.86
N ALA A 63 10.46 8.94 -6.12
CA ALA A 63 10.79 8.38 -4.81
C ALA A 63 9.81 7.28 -4.42
N ASP A 64 10.24 6.40 -3.52
CA ASP A 64 9.38 5.44 -2.84
C ASP A 64 9.01 6.04 -1.48
N VAL A 65 7.71 6.10 -1.19
CA VAL A 65 7.20 6.71 0.04
C VAL A 65 6.54 5.65 0.91
N VAL A 66 7.04 5.51 2.13
CA VAL A 66 6.43 4.65 3.16
C VAL A 66 5.36 5.45 3.89
N MET A 67 4.19 4.84 4.06
CA MET A 67 3.05 5.45 4.75
C MET A 67 2.58 4.52 5.86
N PHE A 68 2.68 4.99 7.10
CA PHE A 68 2.19 4.26 8.28
C PHE A 68 0.80 4.76 8.65
N ASN A 69 -0.11 3.83 8.93
CA ASN A 69 -1.48 4.12 9.33
C ASN A 69 -2.21 5.09 8.38
N PRO A 70 -2.19 4.84 7.06
CA PRO A 70 -2.85 5.76 6.14
C PRO A 70 -4.36 5.76 6.34
N VAL A 71 -4.96 6.96 6.28
CA VAL A 71 -6.41 7.18 6.41
C VAL A 71 -6.89 8.00 5.23
N LEU A 72 -7.93 7.53 4.56
CA LEU A 72 -8.57 8.25 3.47
C LEU A 72 -9.49 9.32 4.05
N LEU A 73 -9.19 10.59 3.79
CA LEU A 73 -9.96 11.73 4.29
C LEU A 73 -11.01 12.19 3.29
N ALA A 74 -10.70 12.14 2.00
CA ALA A 74 -11.59 12.58 0.94
C ALA A 74 -11.26 11.88 -0.37
N ARG A 75 -12.26 11.78 -1.24
CA ARG A 75 -12.12 11.20 -2.58
C ARG A 75 -13.16 11.79 -3.51
N ASP A 76 -12.81 11.87 -4.80
CA ASP A 76 -13.76 12.28 -5.83
C ASP A 76 -13.42 11.65 -7.18
N THR A 77 -14.39 11.70 -8.10
CA THR A 77 -14.28 11.26 -9.49
C THR A 77 -14.00 9.75 -9.60
N PRO A 78 -15.03 8.90 -9.38
CA PRO A 78 -14.87 7.45 -9.46
C PRO A 78 -14.68 6.98 -10.91
N TYR A 79 -13.94 5.89 -11.07
CA TYR A 79 -13.80 5.19 -12.35
C TYR A 79 -13.54 3.70 -12.11
N GLU A 80 -13.83 2.88 -13.12
CA GLU A 80 -13.55 1.44 -13.05
C GLU A 80 -12.11 1.18 -13.50
N ALA A 81 -11.40 0.34 -12.74
CA ALA A 81 -10.04 -0.06 -13.05
C ALA A 81 -9.90 -1.58 -13.01
N GLU A 82 -8.98 -2.10 -13.81
CA GLU A 82 -8.60 -3.50 -13.78
C GLU A 82 -7.17 -3.57 -13.25
N GLU A 83 -6.97 -4.32 -12.16
CA GLU A 83 -5.70 -4.30 -11.42
C GLU A 83 -5.20 -5.70 -11.11
N GLY A 84 -3.86 -5.85 -11.14
CA GLY A 84 -3.19 -7.04 -10.66
C GLY A 84 -2.39 -6.77 -9.40
N CYS A 85 -2.07 -7.82 -8.66
CA CYS A 85 -1.26 -7.74 -7.45
C CYS A 85 -0.15 -8.79 -7.50
N LEU A 86 1.04 -8.44 -7.01
CA LEU A 86 2.19 -9.33 -6.97
C LEU A 86 1.90 -10.62 -6.18
N SER A 87 1.05 -10.54 -5.15
CA SER A 87 0.69 -11.69 -4.31
C SER A 87 -0.36 -12.61 -4.94
N LEU A 88 -1.05 -12.19 -6.01
CA LEU A 88 -2.19 -12.91 -6.57
C LEU A 88 -2.08 -13.01 -8.08
N ASP A 89 -2.58 -14.13 -8.63
CA ASP A 89 -2.62 -14.32 -10.07
C ASP A 89 -3.81 -13.61 -10.70
N GLY A 90 -3.64 -13.18 -11.98
CA GLY A 90 -4.70 -12.56 -12.76
C GLY A 90 -4.95 -11.11 -12.37
N THR A 91 -6.07 -10.60 -12.87
CA THR A 91 -6.52 -9.22 -12.62
C THR A 91 -7.94 -9.21 -12.06
N ARG A 92 -8.31 -8.10 -11.41
CA ARG A 92 -9.63 -7.90 -10.81
C ARG A 92 -10.10 -6.49 -11.12
N ARG A 93 -11.41 -6.35 -11.33
CA ARG A 93 -12.04 -5.04 -11.54
C ARG A 93 -12.42 -4.45 -10.20
N THR A 94 -12.20 -3.15 -10.06
CA THR A 94 -12.55 -2.41 -8.84
C THR A 94 -12.82 -0.96 -9.18
N THR A 95 -13.56 -0.28 -8.30
CA THR A 95 -13.75 1.16 -8.40
C THR A 95 -12.59 1.88 -7.76
N ARG A 96 -12.02 2.84 -8.48
CA ARG A 96 -10.98 3.74 -7.97
C ARG A 96 -11.44 5.18 -8.07
N TRP A 97 -10.77 6.03 -7.32
CA TRP A 97 -11.08 7.47 -7.28
C TRP A 97 -9.90 8.23 -7.84
N LYS A 98 -10.17 9.14 -8.77
CA LYS A 98 -9.13 9.89 -9.47
C LYS A 98 -8.34 10.79 -8.54
N ASN A 99 -9.03 11.39 -7.56
CA ASN A 99 -8.43 12.30 -6.59
C ASN A 99 -8.71 11.82 -5.18
N ILE A 100 -7.68 11.80 -4.34
CA ILE A 100 -7.79 11.41 -2.93
C ILE A 100 -7.01 12.37 -2.06
N GLU A 101 -7.44 12.47 -0.79
CA GLU A 101 -6.69 13.13 0.26
C GLU A 101 -6.49 12.13 1.39
N ILE A 102 -5.26 11.97 1.83
CA ILE A 102 -4.91 11.03 2.89
C ILE A 102 -4.07 11.71 3.96
N GLU A 103 -4.14 11.16 5.16
CA GLU A 103 -3.16 11.47 6.20
C GLU A 103 -2.48 10.17 6.63
N TYR A 104 -1.22 10.28 7.02
CA TYR A 104 -0.39 9.14 7.41
C TYR A 104 0.79 9.62 8.23
N PHE A 105 1.52 8.69 8.85
CA PHE A 105 2.82 8.96 9.44
C PHE A 105 3.93 8.53 8.48
N ASP A 106 4.91 9.40 8.25
CA ASP A 106 6.06 9.07 7.40
C ASP A 106 7.08 8.19 8.15
N GLU A 107 8.18 7.83 7.48
CA GLU A 107 9.22 7.00 8.10
C GLU A 107 9.88 7.65 9.32
N GLY A 108 9.85 8.97 9.42
CA GLY A 108 10.32 9.72 10.59
C GLY A 108 9.29 9.82 11.71
N TRP A 109 8.15 9.13 11.54
CA TRP A 109 7.02 9.17 12.46
C TRP A 109 6.41 10.56 12.59
N LYS A 110 6.43 11.33 11.49
CA LYS A 110 5.81 12.66 11.43
C LYS A 110 4.47 12.57 10.72
N PRO A 111 3.43 13.24 11.25
CA PRO A 111 2.13 13.25 10.56
C PRO A 111 2.23 14.04 9.26
N ARG A 112 1.60 13.50 8.21
CA ARG A 112 1.51 14.10 6.89
C ARG A 112 0.07 14.10 6.43
N ARG A 113 -0.31 15.12 5.69
CA ARG A 113 -1.61 15.18 5.03
C ARG A 113 -1.36 15.67 3.60
N GLN A 114 -1.73 14.85 2.62
CA GLN A 114 -1.39 15.11 1.23
C GLN A 114 -2.52 14.69 0.31
N ARG A 115 -2.59 15.36 -0.84
CA ARG A 115 -3.49 15.01 -1.94
C ARG A 115 -2.70 14.31 -3.03
N PHE A 116 -3.32 13.30 -3.63
CA PHE A 116 -2.77 12.56 -4.74
C PHE A 116 -3.86 12.40 -5.81
N SER A 117 -3.44 12.27 -7.07
CA SER A 117 -4.36 12.07 -8.17
C SER A 117 -3.78 11.11 -9.21
N GLY A 118 -4.63 10.63 -10.11
CA GLY A 118 -4.24 9.78 -11.23
C GLY A 118 -3.64 8.45 -10.80
N TRP A 119 -2.56 8.06 -11.47
CA TRP A 119 -1.93 6.76 -11.26
C TRP A 119 -1.41 6.56 -9.83
N ILE A 120 -0.79 7.59 -9.25
CA ILE A 120 -0.27 7.51 -7.88
C ILE A 120 -1.42 7.28 -6.89
N ALA A 121 -2.54 8.01 -7.06
CA ALA A 121 -3.72 7.80 -6.23
C ALA A 121 -4.27 6.38 -6.37
N GLN A 122 -4.24 5.82 -7.58
CA GLN A 122 -4.69 4.45 -7.82
C GLN A 122 -3.82 3.44 -7.07
N ILE A 123 -2.51 3.59 -7.12
CA ILE A 123 -1.57 2.72 -6.39
C ILE A 123 -1.86 2.76 -4.88
N ILE A 124 -2.00 3.96 -4.33
CA ILE A 124 -2.26 4.14 -2.90
C ILE A 124 -3.55 3.43 -2.48
N GLN A 125 -4.63 3.61 -3.24
CA GLN A 125 -5.91 2.98 -2.95
C GLN A 125 -5.82 1.45 -2.99
N HIS A 126 -5.09 0.90 -3.98
CA HIS A 126 -4.88 -0.54 -4.09
C HIS A 126 -4.18 -1.08 -2.84
N GLU A 127 -3.11 -0.44 -2.40
CA GLU A 127 -2.37 -0.88 -1.22
C GLU A 127 -3.18 -0.69 0.06
N MET A 128 -3.97 0.38 0.17
CA MET A 128 -4.84 0.58 1.33
C MET A 128 -5.94 -0.49 1.42
N ASP A 129 -6.45 -0.96 0.28
CA ASP A 129 -7.42 -2.06 0.26
C ASP A 129 -6.82 -3.32 0.89
N HIS A 130 -5.55 -3.62 0.62
CA HIS A 130 -4.88 -4.76 1.24
C HIS A 130 -4.87 -4.66 2.76
N LEU A 131 -4.77 -3.45 3.31
CA LEU A 131 -4.81 -3.24 4.77
C LEU A 131 -6.16 -3.58 5.38
N GLU A 132 -7.22 -3.52 4.60
CA GLU A 132 -8.57 -3.89 5.02
C GLU A 132 -8.88 -5.37 4.71
N GLY A 133 -7.91 -6.12 4.23
CA GLY A 133 -8.10 -7.52 3.84
C GLY A 133 -8.84 -7.70 2.52
N VAL A 134 -8.97 -6.64 1.74
CA VAL A 134 -9.62 -6.71 0.43
C VAL A 134 -8.63 -7.27 -0.59
N ILE A 135 -9.04 -8.34 -1.25
CA ILE A 135 -8.22 -9.06 -2.23
C ILE A 135 -8.53 -8.52 -3.62
N ILE A 136 -7.60 -7.77 -4.15
CA ILE A 136 -7.70 -7.16 -5.47
C ILE A 136 -6.54 -7.54 -6.35
#